data_2943d6da24a8b36c38c8454eb8bab805
#
_entry.id   2943d6da24a8b36c38c8454eb8bab805
#
_cell.length_a   1.000
_cell.length_b   1.000
_cell.length_c   1.000
_cell.angle_alpha   90.00
_cell.angle_beta   90.00
_cell.angle_gamma   90.00
#
_symmetry.space_group_name_H-M   'P 1'
#
loop_
_entity.id
_entity.type
_entity.pdbx_description
1 polymer ?
#
loop_
_entity_poly.entity_id
_entity_poly.type
_entity_poly.pdbx_seq_one_letter_code
_entity_poly.pdbx_strand_id
1 'polypeptide(L)'
;MDPACHNNQEMFRMATEAVQRKGVKQPAAYTQKESEFTVRDKNGKIHECPPSRELLGRHSWTLLHSIAAYYPDNPTEEEKQYALDFLNGFAHLYPCKACREHLQKSMKKYPPNVNSRKEFMLYLCTIHNIVNRTLLKPVYPCNIELLEERWRKGCPECWSSESKTSSQTTPKAMSSEDSIAFECSLIV
;
A
#
# COMPACT_ATOMS: atom_id res chain seq x y z
N MET A 1 -28.88 -14.17 -19.02
CA MET A 1 -27.51 -14.05 -19.55
C MET A 1 -27.36 -12.63 -20.01
N ASP A 2 -26.56 -11.85 -19.29
CA ASP A 2 -26.36 -10.43 -19.50
C ASP A 2 -25.49 -10.21 -20.77
N PRO A 3 -25.91 -9.41 -21.76
CA PRO A 3 -25.14 -9.16 -22.97
C PRO A 3 -23.87 -8.31 -22.74
N ALA A 4 -23.62 -7.84 -21.52
CA ALA A 4 -22.52 -6.91 -21.21
C ALA A 4 -21.11 -7.54 -21.21
N CYS A 5 -20.98 -8.88 -21.23
CA CYS A 5 -19.67 -9.54 -21.18
C CYS A 5 -19.02 -9.83 -22.53
N HIS A 6 -19.57 -9.38 -23.64
CA HIS A 6 -19.13 -9.83 -24.97
C HIS A 6 -18.26 -8.80 -25.70
N ASN A 7 -17.48 -7.93 -25.07
CA ASN A 7 -16.51 -7.17 -25.89
C ASN A 7 -15.32 -6.51 -25.19
N ASN A 8 -14.60 -7.22 -24.35
CA ASN A 8 -13.32 -6.69 -23.85
C ASN A 8 -12.33 -6.37 -24.98
N GLN A 9 -12.27 -7.19 -26.05
CA GLN A 9 -11.39 -6.93 -27.20
C GLN A 9 -11.81 -5.69 -28.00
N GLU A 10 -13.10 -5.44 -28.17
CA GLU A 10 -13.60 -4.28 -28.91
C GLU A 10 -13.49 -2.98 -28.11
N MET A 11 -13.66 -3.02 -26.78
CA MET A 11 -13.36 -1.90 -25.91
C MET A 11 -11.87 -1.53 -25.93
N PHE A 12 -10.98 -2.50 -25.89
CA PHE A 12 -9.53 -2.26 -26.03
C PHE A 12 -9.19 -1.71 -27.41
N ARG A 13 -9.80 -2.22 -28.48
CA ARG A 13 -9.60 -1.73 -29.83
C ARG A 13 -10.08 -0.29 -29.99
N MET A 14 -11.29 0.03 -29.52
CA MET A 14 -11.83 1.40 -29.56
C MET A 14 -11.01 2.38 -28.72
N ALA A 15 -10.53 1.97 -27.56
CA ALA A 15 -9.64 2.80 -26.75
C ALA A 15 -8.30 3.07 -27.46
N THR A 16 -7.73 2.06 -28.11
CA THR A 16 -6.48 2.18 -28.86
C THR A 16 -6.65 3.08 -30.10
N GLU A 17 -7.76 2.91 -30.84
CA GLU A 17 -8.09 3.76 -32.00
C GLU A 17 -8.39 5.20 -31.60
N ALA A 18 -9.05 5.43 -30.45
CA ALA A 18 -9.31 6.77 -29.93
C ALA A 18 -8.03 7.50 -29.53
N VAL A 19 -7.05 6.81 -28.99
CA VAL A 19 -5.71 7.34 -28.68
C VAL A 19 -4.96 7.69 -29.98
N GLN A 20 -5.02 6.83 -30.99
CA GLN A 20 -4.36 7.05 -32.28
C GLN A 20 -4.99 8.20 -33.08
N ARG A 21 -6.34 8.34 -33.07
CA ARG A 21 -7.05 9.41 -33.80
C ARG A 21 -6.82 10.81 -33.23
N LYS A 22 -6.50 10.93 -31.94
CA LYS A 22 -6.30 12.24 -31.29
C LYS A 22 -4.93 12.86 -31.52
N GLY A 23 -4.05 12.24 -32.33
CA GLY A 23 -2.71 12.77 -32.59
C GLY A 23 -2.01 13.23 -31.31
N VAL A 24 -2.14 12.45 -30.24
CA VAL A 24 -1.48 12.76 -28.96
C VAL A 24 0.00 12.79 -29.28
N LYS A 25 0.56 14.01 -29.41
CA LYS A 25 2.01 14.19 -29.40
C LYS A 25 2.50 13.43 -28.18
N GLN A 26 3.35 12.42 -28.40
CA GLN A 26 4.01 11.77 -27.27
C GLN A 26 4.57 12.88 -26.38
N PRO A 27 4.27 12.89 -25.09
CA PRO A 27 4.84 13.90 -24.19
C PRO A 27 6.34 13.88 -24.43
N ALA A 28 6.92 15.07 -24.62
CA ALA A 28 8.35 15.27 -24.77
C ALA A 28 9.06 14.37 -23.75
N ALA A 29 10.04 13.61 -24.21
CA ALA A 29 10.72 12.50 -23.53
C ALA A 29 10.48 12.52 -22.02
N TYR A 30 9.60 11.63 -21.57
CA TYR A 30 9.39 11.37 -20.16
C TYR A 30 10.77 11.05 -19.59
N THR A 31 11.38 12.03 -18.95
CA THR A 31 12.62 11.79 -18.19
C THR A 31 12.22 10.76 -17.15
N GLN A 32 12.61 9.49 -17.39
CA GLN A 32 12.33 8.40 -16.49
C GLN A 32 12.98 8.75 -15.16
N LYS A 33 12.19 9.33 -14.26
CA LYS A 33 12.58 9.52 -12.87
C LYS A 33 12.84 8.11 -12.35
N GLU A 34 14.03 7.86 -11.82
CA GLU A 34 14.36 6.58 -11.21
C GLU A 34 13.26 6.24 -10.20
N SER A 35 12.54 5.16 -10.46
CA SER A 35 11.51 4.66 -9.58
C SER A 35 12.11 3.64 -8.60
N GLU A 36 11.41 3.30 -7.55
CA GLU A 36 11.81 2.24 -6.61
C GLU A 36 11.98 0.86 -7.29
N PHE A 37 11.51 0.73 -8.55
CA PHE A 37 11.58 -0.49 -9.36
C PHE A 37 12.64 -0.42 -10.46
N THR A 38 13.53 0.56 -10.45
CA THR A 38 14.55 0.70 -11.50
C THR A 38 15.95 0.73 -10.91
N VAL A 39 16.92 0.22 -11.68
CA VAL A 39 18.33 0.30 -11.40
C VAL A 39 19.06 0.80 -12.65
N ARG A 40 20.07 1.63 -12.46
CA ARG A 40 20.94 2.10 -13.54
C ARG A 40 22.20 1.24 -13.57
N ASP A 41 22.50 0.66 -14.72
CA ASP A 41 23.75 -0.08 -14.91
C ASP A 41 24.95 0.86 -15.10
N LYS A 42 26.16 0.28 -15.14
CA LYS A 42 27.44 1.02 -15.33
C LYS A 42 27.52 1.80 -16.64
N ASN A 43 26.68 1.51 -17.60
CA ASN A 43 26.60 2.20 -18.89
C ASN A 43 25.52 3.30 -18.90
N GLY A 44 24.87 3.54 -17.77
CA GLY A 44 23.81 4.54 -17.62
C GLY A 44 22.43 4.09 -18.09
N LYS A 45 22.25 2.84 -18.53
CA LYS A 45 20.96 2.28 -18.95
C LYS A 45 20.11 1.93 -17.75
N ILE A 46 18.83 2.35 -17.79
CA ILE A 46 17.85 2.05 -16.76
C ILE A 46 17.19 0.69 -17.04
N HIS A 47 17.15 -0.17 -16.04
CA HIS A 47 16.51 -1.47 -16.08
C HIS A 47 15.37 -1.51 -15.05
N GLU A 48 14.23 -2.08 -15.43
CA GLU A 48 13.16 -2.41 -14.48
C GLU A 48 13.53 -3.68 -13.71
N CYS A 49 13.30 -3.65 -12.40
CA CYS A 49 13.62 -4.75 -11.50
C CYS A 49 12.36 -5.25 -10.79
N PRO A 50 12.28 -6.57 -10.50
CA PRO A 50 11.29 -7.07 -9.57
C PRO A 50 11.41 -6.37 -8.20
N PRO A 51 10.29 -6.18 -7.47
CA PRO A 51 10.33 -5.54 -6.17
C PRO A 51 11.21 -6.34 -5.19
N SER A 52 12.03 -5.64 -4.42
CA SER A 52 12.73 -6.26 -3.29
C SER A 52 11.72 -6.76 -2.26
N ARG A 53 12.16 -7.67 -1.38
CA ARG A 53 11.31 -8.17 -0.28
C ARG A 53 10.80 -7.04 0.61
N GLU A 54 11.61 -6.01 0.83
CA GLU A 54 11.24 -4.84 1.64
C GLU A 54 10.21 -3.98 0.94
N LEU A 55 10.41 -3.70 -0.34
CA LEU A 55 9.48 -2.93 -1.16
C LEU A 55 8.14 -3.66 -1.30
N LEU A 56 8.17 -4.96 -1.56
CA LEU A 56 6.96 -5.79 -1.59
C LEU A 56 6.23 -5.73 -0.24
N GLY A 57 6.95 -5.82 0.88
CA GLY A 57 6.39 -5.70 2.23
C GLY A 57 5.71 -4.36 2.44
N ARG A 58 6.35 -3.26 2.06
CA ARG A 58 5.82 -1.89 2.16
C ARG A 58 4.49 -1.75 1.45
N HIS A 59 4.44 -2.14 0.17
CA HIS A 59 3.22 -2.06 -0.62
C HIS A 59 2.12 -2.99 -0.10
N SER A 60 2.48 -4.17 0.36
CA SER A 60 1.53 -5.13 0.94
C SER A 60 0.90 -4.61 2.22
N TRP A 61 1.69 -4.04 3.14
CA TRP A 61 1.16 -3.44 4.36
C TRP A 61 0.30 -2.21 4.07
N THR A 62 0.69 -1.39 3.10
CA THR A 62 -0.15 -0.27 2.63
C THR A 62 -1.52 -0.76 2.16
N LEU A 63 -1.56 -1.81 1.32
CA LEU A 63 -2.81 -2.38 0.85
C LEU A 63 -3.65 -2.95 2.00
N LEU A 64 -3.06 -3.77 2.88
CA LEU A 64 -3.75 -4.40 4.01
C LEU A 64 -4.39 -3.36 4.94
N HIS A 65 -3.62 -2.35 5.36
CA HIS A 65 -4.12 -1.29 6.23
C HIS A 65 -5.19 -0.44 5.53
N SER A 66 -5.04 -0.16 4.24
CA SER A 66 -6.07 0.56 3.48
C SER A 66 -7.37 -0.23 3.40
N ILE A 67 -7.32 -1.54 3.13
CA ILE A 67 -8.51 -2.40 3.14
C ILE A 67 -9.22 -2.30 4.49
N ALA A 68 -8.48 -2.45 5.60
CA ALA A 68 -9.09 -2.37 6.93
C ALA A 68 -9.65 -0.98 7.26
N ALA A 69 -8.98 0.09 6.80
CA ALA A 69 -9.42 1.47 7.04
C ALA A 69 -10.73 1.82 6.31
N TYR A 70 -11.01 1.17 5.18
CA TYR A 70 -12.24 1.35 4.40
C TYR A 70 -13.26 0.22 4.57
N TYR A 71 -12.98 -0.72 5.49
CA TYR A 71 -13.91 -1.79 5.83
C TYR A 71 -15.16 -1.23 6.51
N PRO A 72 -16.35 -1.87 6.37
CA PRO A 72 -17.58 -1.41 7.03
C PRO A 72 -17.48 -1.36 8.55
N ASP A 73 -18.15 -0.39 9.17
CA ASP A 73 -18.27 -0.32 10.64
C ASP A 73 -19.09 -1.47 11.19
N ASN A 74 -20.12 -1.86 10.45
CA ASN A 74 -21.03 -2.97 10.76
C ASN A 74 -21.08 -3.93 9.56
N PRO A 75 -20.07 -4.79 9.39
CA PRO A 75 -20.01 -5.69 8.25
C PRO A 75 -21.08 -6.80 8.36
N THR A 76 -21.60 -7.20 7.21
CA THR A 76 -22.42 -8.41 7.09
C THR A 76 -21.58 -9.66 7.33
N GLU A 77 -22.20 -10.81 7.60
CA GLU A 77 -21.48 -12.08 7.74
C GLU A 77 -20.73 -12.46 6.43
N GLU A 78 -21.28 -12.12 5.29
CA GLU A 78 -20.64 -12.34 3.99
C GLU A 78 -19.37 -11.46 3.83
N GLU A 79 -19.42 -10.19 4.20
CA GLU A 79 -18.25 -9.29 4.17
C GLU A 79 -17.18 -9.74 5.16
N LYS A 80 -17.55 -10.25 6.34
CA LYS A 80 -16.60 -10.86 7.28
C LYS A 80 -15.94 -12.08 6.68
N GLN A 81 -16.71 -12.95 6.01
CA GLN A 81 -16.14 -14.12 5.35
C GLN A 81 -15.16 -13.74 4.25
N TYR A 82 -15.49 -12.75 3.40
CA TYR A 82 -14.55 -12.26 2.37
C TYR A 82 -13.26 -11.71 2.97
N ALA A 83 -13.33 -10.98 4.07
CA ALA A 83 -12.14 -10.47 4.74
C ALA A 83 -11.26 -11.61 5.29
N LEU A 84 -11.87 -12.64 5.90
CA LEU A 84 -11.16 -13.83 6.40
C LEU A 84 -10.53 -14.62 5.25
N ASP A 85 -11.25 -14.85 4.17
CA ASP A 85 -10.77 -15.59 3.00
C ASP A 85 -9.62 -14.84 2.31
N PHE A 86 -9.73 -13.51 2.20
CA PHE A 86 -8.67 -12.67 1.69
C PHE A 86 -7.40 -12.79 2.54
N LEU A 87 -7.49 -12.64 3.86
CA LEU A 87 -6.35 -12.75 4.76
C LEU A 87 -5.71 -14.13 4.70
N ASN A 88 -6.53 -15.17 4.66
CA ASN A 88 -6.07 -16.55 4.54
C ASN A 88 -5.37 -16.78 3.20
N GLY A 89 -5.97 -16.39 2.09
CA GLY A 89 -5.38 -16.46 0.76
C GLY A 89 -4.07 -15.68 0.67
N PHE A 90 -4.05 -14.45 1.19
CA PHE A 90 -2.86 -13.62 1.25
C PHE A 90 -1.72 -14.30 2.01
N ALA A 91 -2.01 -14.87 3.20
CA ALA A 91 -1.02 -15.55 4.01
C ALA A 91 -0.45 -16.82 3.35
N HIS A 92 -1.18 -17.46 2.41
CA HIS A 92 -0.72 -18.65 1.69
C HIS A 92 -0.03 -18.34 0.36
N LEU A 93 -0.40 -17.25 -0.30
CA LEU A 93 0.10 -16.89 -1.62
C LEU A 93 1.23 -15.84 -1.61
N TYR A 94 1.52 -15.24 -0.47
CA TYR A 94 2.55 -14.20 -0.38
C TYR A 94 3.90 -14.69 -0.93
N PRO A 95 4.58 -13.95 -1.84
CA PRO A 95 5.73 -14.47 -2.61
C PRO A 95 6.96 -14.86 -1.80
N CYS A 96 7.08 -14.41 -0.54
CA CYS A 96 8.20 -14.74 0.36
C CYS A 96 7.85 -15.93 1.27
N LYS A 97 8.45 -17.09 1.09
CA LYS A 97 8.18 -18.31 1.87
C LYS A 97 8.29 -18.09 3.39
N ALA A 98 9.42 -17.54 3.86
CA ALA A 98 9.62 -17.28 5.29
C ALA A 98 8.58 -16.30 5.87
N CYS A 99 8.18 -15.29 5.05
CA CYS A 99 7.16 -14.32 5.45
C CYS A 99 5.78 -14.98 5.57
N ARG A 100 5.42 -15.88 4.62
CA ARG A 100 4.17 -16.67 4.68
C ARG A 100 4.09 -17.49 5.96
N GLU A 101 5.12 -18.28 6.21
CA GLU A 101 5.17 -19.16 7.39
C GLU A 101 5.04 -18.35 8.70
N HIS A 102 5.71 -17.20 8.76
CA HIS A 102 5.62 -16.32 9.92
C HIS A 102 4.21 -15.72 10.06
N LEU A 103 3.62 -15.25 8.96
CA LEU A 103 2.27 -14.69 8.97
C LEU A 103 1.22 -15.74 9.35
N GLN A 104 1.27 -16.95 8.77
CA GLN A 104 0.37 -18.07 9.12
C GLN A 104 0.47 -18.44 10.60
N LYS A 105 1.69 -18.53 11.15
CA LYS A 105 1.91 -18.78 12.58
C LYS A 105 1.32 -17.66 13.44
N SER A 106 1.50 -16.41 13.02
CA SER A 106 0.96 -15.24 13.73
C SER A 106 -0.57 -15.23 13.71
N MET A 107 -1.20 -15.51 12.58
CA MET A 107 -2.65 -15.59 12.44
C MET A 107 -3.25 -16.76 13.20
N LYS A 108 -2.55 -17.90 13.29
CA LYS A 108 -2.97 -19.04 14.13
C LYS A 108 -2.95 -18.69 15.61
N LYS A 109 -1.92 -17.96 16.06
CA LYS A 109 -1.77 -17.53 17.46
C LYS A 109 -2.72 -16.40 17.83
N TYR A 110 -2.96 -15.50 16.89
CA TYR A 110 -3.81 -14.32 17.02
C TYR A 110 -4.80 -14.33 15.85
N PRO A 111 -5.96 -14.99 16.00
CA PRO A 111 -6.95 -15.08 14.93
C PRO A 111 -7.45 -13.71 14.48
N PRO A 112 -7.73 -13.55 13.17
CA PRO A 112 -8.25 -12.30 12.64
C PRO A 112 -9.56 -11.88 13.32
N ASN A 113 -9.64 -10.61 13.72
CA ASN A 113 -10.86 -10.00 14.20
C ASN A 113 -11.36 -9.00 13.15
N VAL A 114 -12.43 -9.36 12.45
CA VAL A 114 -13.05 -8.62 11.35
C VAL A 114 -14.49 -8.21 11.68
N ASN A 115 -14.87 -8.16 12.95
CA ASN A 115 -16.25 -7.86 13.38
C ASN A 115 -16.64 -6.40 13.16
N SER A 116 -15.68 -5.51 13.03
CA SER A 116 -15.87 -4.11 12.68
C SER A 116 -14.60 -3.54 12.04
N ARG A 117 -14.72 -2.38 11.37
CA ARG A 117 -13.58 -1.63 10.85
C ARG A 117 -12.52 -1.38 11.92
N LYS A 118 -12.95 -0.90 13.10
CA LYS A 118 -12.05 -0.60 14.22
C LYS A 118 -11.28 -1.84 14.65
N GLU A 119 -11.93 -2.96 14.82
CA GLU A 119 -11.30 -4.22 15.24
C GLU A 119 -10.35 -4.75 14.18
N PHE A 120 -10.72 -4.65 12.90
CA PHE A 120 -9.87 -5.09 11.80
C PHE A 120 -8.61 -4.21 11.67
N MET A 121 -8.72 -2.88 11.82
CA MET A 121 -7.58 -1.97 11.83
C MET A 121 -6.63 -2.28 12.99
N LEU A 122 -7.14 -2.49 14.20
CA LEU A 122 -6.34 -2.82 15.38
C LEU A 122 -5.69 -4.20 15.25
N TYR A 123 -6.40 -5.17 14.70
CA TYR A 123 -5.86 -6.49 14.40
C TYR A 123 -4.64 -6.39 13.46
N LEU A 124 -4.78 -5.71 12.31
CA LEU A 124 -3.66 -5.56 11.37
C LEU A 124 -2.49 -4.79 11.97
N CYS A 125 -2.74 -3.76 12.77
CA CYS A 125 -1.68 -3.06 13.50
C CYS A 125 -0.92 -4.01 14.43
N THR A 126 -1.64 -4.86 15.14
CA THR A 126 -1.04 -5.86 16.04
C THR A 126 -0.17 -6.85 15.28
N ILE A 127 -0.67 -7.42 14.18
CA ILE A 127 0.09 -8.36 13.35
C ILE A 127 1.30 -7.68 12.70
N HIS A 128 1.15 -6.43 12.22
CA HIS A 128 2.27 -5.66 11.68
C HIS A 128 3.36 -5.43 12.74
N ASN A 129 2.99 -5.09 13.97
CA ASN A 129 3.92 -4.93 15.07
C ASN A 129 4.65 -6.23 15.47
N ILE A 130 4.01 -7.39 15.32
CA ILE A 130 4.69 -8.69 15.50
C ILE A 130 5.80 -8.85 14.45
N VAL A 131 5.52 -8.49 13.19
CA VAL A 131 6.53 -8.50 12.11
C VAL A 131 7.62 -7.48 12.38
N ASN A 132 7.28 -6.25 12.78
CA ASN A 132 8.26 -5.21 13.13
C ASN A 132 9.22 -5.67 14.21
N ARG A 133 8.73 -6.28 15.31
CA ARG A 133 9.58 -6.84 16.37
C ARG A 133 10.52 -7.92 15.84
N THR A 134 10.03 -8.81 14.98
CA THR A 134 10.87 -9.86 14.37
C THR A 134 11.98 -9.26 13.49
N LEU A 135 11.72 -8.12 12.86
CA LEU A 135 12.67 -7.39 12.01
C LEU A 135 13.50 -6.34 12.77
N LEU A 136 13.36 -6.28 14.11
CA LEU A 136 14.00 -5.28 14.97
C LEU A 136 13.69 -3.83 14.57
N LYS A 137 12.48 -3.62 14.04
CA LYS A 137 11.95 -2.30 13.68
C LYS A 137 11.11 -1.71 14.81
N PRO A 138 10.98 -0.37 14.88
CA PRO A 138 10.08 0.29 15.82
C PRO A 138 8.65 -0.22 15.70
N VAL A 139 7.93 -0.29 16.82
CA VAL A 139 6.50 -0.62 16.82
C VAL A 139 5.67 0.64 16.70
N TYR A 140 4.52 0.53 16.01
CA TYR A 140 3.57 1.61 15.87
C TYR A 140 2.53 1.56 17.02
N PRO A 141 2.12 2.69 17.59
CA PRO A 141 1.04 2.70 18.59
C PRO A 141 -0.28 2.29 17.92
N CYS A 142 -0.85 1.15 18.35
CA CYS A 142 -2.13 0.66 17.82
C CYS A 142 -3.29 1.43 18.49
N ASN A 143 -3.38 2.71 18.18
CA ASN A 143 -4.45 3.62 18.58
C ASN A 143 -5.34 3.90 17.37
N ILE A 144 -6.67 3.84 17.52
CA ILE A 144 -7.59 3.91 16.40
C ILE A 144 -7.59 5.29 15.73
N GLU A 145 -7.44 6.36 16.49
CA GLU A 145 -7.40 7.74 15.98
C GLU A 145 -6.19 7.93 15.07
N LEU A 146 -5.01 7.47 15.50
CA LEU A 146 -3.77 7.53 14.71
C LEU A 146 -3.84 6.63 13.47
N LEU A 147 -4.45 5.45 13.59
CA LEU A 147 -4.64 4.55 12.45
C LEU A 147 -5.60 5.15 11.42
N GLU A 148 -6.70 5.76 11.84
CA GLU A 148 -7.63 6.44 10.93
C GLU A 148 -6.99 7.66 10.24
N GLU A 149 -6.23 8.45 10.99
CA GLU A 149 -5.49 9.57 10.42
C GLU A 149 -4.51 9.09 9.34
N ARG A 150 -3.72 8.06 9.66
CA ARG A 150 -2.70 7.55 8.75
C ARG A 150 -3.27 6.89 7.48
N TRP A 151 -4.34 6.08 7.62
CA TRP A 151 -4.75 5.17 6.55
C TRP A 151 -6.05 5.58 5.84
N ARG A 152 -6.77 6.56 6.37
CA ARG A 152 -8.06 6.98 5.83
C ARG A 152 -8.24 8.48 5.70
N LYS A 153 -8.04 9.23 6.79
CA LYS A 153 -8.34 10.66 6.83
C LYS A 153 -7.21 11.50 6.21
N GLY A 154 -5.97 11.19 6.55
CA GLY A 154 -4.83 12.03 6.19
C GLY A 154 -4.90 13.42 6.81
N CYS A 155 -3.92 14.27 6.50
CA CYS A 155 -3.94 15.69 6.81
C CYS A 155 -4.62 16.47 5.66
N PRO A 156 -5.07 17.73 5.87
CA PRO A 156 -5.68 18.54 4.81
C PRO A 156 -4.82 18.65 3.55
N GLU A 157 -3.51 18.72 3.70
CA GLU A 157 -2.53 18.81 2.62
C GLU A 157 -2.50 17.55 1.74
N CYS A 158 -2.86 16.38 2.30
CA CYS A 158 -2.91 15.12 1.54
C CYS A 158 -3.95 15.18 0.39
N TRP A 159 -4.95 16.02 0.52
CA TRP A 159 -6.08 16.13 -0.41
C TRP A 159 -6.08 17.41 -1.23
N SER A 160 -5.16 18.35 -0.96
CA SER A 160 -5.00 19.57 -1.76
C SER A 160 -4.33 19.24 -3.10
N SER A 161 -4.80 19.87 -4.18
CA SER A 161 -4.25 19.68 -5.54
C SER A 161 -2.79 20.15 -5.67
N GLU A 162 -2.29 20.95 -4.74
CA GLU A 162 -0.93 21.51 -4.73
C GLU A 162 0.14 20.52 -4.21
N SER A 163 -0.24 19.48 -3.48
CA SER A 163 0.70 18.53 -2.87
C SER A 163 1.40 17.59 -3.87
N LYS A 164 1.02 17.61 -5.13
CA LYS A 164 1.56 16.68 -6.16
C LYS A 164 2.85 17.14 -6.84
N THR A 165 3.36 18.34 -6.53
CA THR A 165 4.49 18.93 -7.28
C THR A 165 5.75 19.24 -6.45
N SER A 166 5.74 19.05 -5.13
CA SER A 166 6.89 19.45 -4.29
C SER A 166 7.41 18.32 -3.41
N SER A 167 8.22 17.45 -3.97
CA SER A 167 9.11 16.60 -3.18
C SER A 167 10.52 16.71 -3.69
N GLN A 168 11.19 17.81 -3.33
CA GLN A 168 12.66 17.88 -3.19
C GLN A 168 13.02 19.17 -2.48
N THR A 169 13.17 19.12 -1.17
CA THR A 169 14.03 20.04 -0.45
C THR A 169 14.82 19.23 0.58
N THR A 170 16.12 19.23 0.43
CA THR A 170 17.10 18.63 1.34
C THR A 170 16.87 19.16 2.77
N PRO A 171 16.97 18.32 3.81
CA PRO A 171 16.83 18.79 5.19
C PRO A 171 18.00 19.67 5.57
N LYS A 172 17.72 20.92 5.87
CA LYS A 172 18.64 21.83 6.56
C LYS A 172 18.71 21.38 8.02
N ALA A 173 19.91 21.19 8.55
CA ALA A 173 20.12 20.83 9.94
C ALA A 173 19.35 21.77 10.90
N MET A 174 18.48 21.22 11.72
CA MET A 174 17.73 21.93 12.75
C MET A 174 18.29 21.61 14.14
N SER A 175 18.44 22.67 14.92
CA SER A 175 18.84 22.71 16.31
C SER A 175 17.84 22.02 17.23
N SER A 176 18.36 21.45 18.31
CA SER A 176 17.64 20.77 19.39
C SER A 176 16.71 21.73 20.13
N GLU A 177 15.41 21.70 19.84
CA GLU A 177 14.29 22.11 20.71
C GLU A 177 13.06 22.24 19.81
N ASP A 178 12.43 21.12 19.49
CA ASP A 178 11.00 21.01 19.11
C ASP A 178 10.72 19.52 18.79
N SER A 179 10.67 18.75 19.87
CA SER A 179 10.24 17.36 19.81
C SER A 179 8.73 17.32 19.80
N ILE A 180 8.12 17.16 18.66
CA ILE A 180 6.89 16.43 18.31
C ILE A 180 6.47 16.89 16.91
N ALA A 181 7.33 16.68 15.92
CA ALA A 181 6.89 16.62 14.53
C ALA A 181 6.94 15.14 14.11
N PHE A 182 5.78 14.57 13.94
CA PHE A 182 5.56 13.18 13.57
C PHE A 182 6.14 12.94 12.16
N GLU A 183 7.35 12.40 12.08
CA GLU A 183 7.94 11.97 10.81
C GLU A 183 7.13 10.83 10.21
N CYS A 184 6.39 11.13 9.16
CA CYS A 184 5.55 10.20 8.39
C CYS A 184 6.36 9.14 7.61
N SER A 185 7.70 9.12 7.75
CA SER A 185 8.60 8.36 6.87
C SER A 185 9.18 7.06 7.43
N LEU A 186 8.90 6.66 8.66
CA LEU A 186 9.68 5.59 9.31
C LEU A 186 8.85 4.46 9.89
N ILE A 187 7.89 3.89 9.15
CA ILE A 187 7.35 2.57 9.51
C ILE A 187 7.05 1.78 8.24
N VAL A 188 8.02 1.04 7.81
CA VAL A 188 7.86 -0.07 6.87
C VAL A 188 8.56 -1.29 7.44
#